data_250fa73dd6e3ece7a8333b88f3623116
#
_entry.id   250fa73dd6e3ece7a8333b88f3623116
#
_cell.length_a   1.000
_cell.length_b   1.000
_cell.length_c   1.000
_cell.angle_alpha   90.00
_cell.angle_beta   90.00
_cell.angle_gamma   90.00
#
_symmetry.space_group_name_H-M   'P 1'
#
loop_
_entity.id
_entity.type
_entity.pdbx_description
1 polymer ?
#
loop_
_entity_poly.entity_id
_entity_poly.type
_entity_poly.pdbx_seq_one_letter_code
_entity_poly.pdbx_strand_id
1 'polypeptide(L)'
;AKYSYILDFKDKQVIIAVMNPVYMNYLFMYKNKIIEEINSYVGHRAIADVRFVKKGKKPVRQVYETLQGEREDVFPKETISQVRLDDDTVARIRQETAHLAEGLREKVVQLRFAQAKRKKAYQLEGFVSCPCCGRWMAPGERQCLFCRSEARQALKRQIRAYLDDMPWLSWEALAAYLQVPVTAGDVEQAYNEVRRNLIYTYIEKVYYEYDTAADDFTLAMLITRRVPGDIPPKFIENLVAKYRKKDNHVSPSEP
;
A
#
# COMPACT_ATOMS: atom_id res chain seq x y z
N ALA A 1 -14.92 -4.91 -4.99
CA ALA A 1 -16.21 -5.51 -5.35
C ALA A 1 -16.10 -7.05 -5.32
N LYS A 2 -17.11 -7.74 -4.75
CA LYS A 2 -17.06 -9.20 -4.52
C LYS A 2 -17.23 -10.03 -5.81
N TYR A 3 -17.90 -9.47 -6.83
CA TYR A 3 -18.35 -10.21 -8.02
C TYR A 3 -17.92 -9.58 -9.34
N SER A 4 -17.21 -8.46 -9.31
CA SER A 4 -16.72 -7.78 -10.51
C SER A 4 -15.37 -7.08 -10.25
N TYR A 5 -14.58 -6.89 -11.30
CA TYR A 5 -13.33 -6.14 -11.26
C TYR A 5 -13.05 -5.48 -12.61
N ILE A 6 -12.31 -4.38 -12.59
CA ILE A 6 -11.86 -3.72 -13.82
C ILE A 6 -10.79 -4.62 -14.46
N LEU A 7 -11.00 -4.94 -15.73
CA LEU A 7 -10.08 -5.75 -16.51
C LEU A 7 -9.08 -4.87 -17.28
N ASP A 8 -9.60 -3.82 -17.93
CA ASP A 8 -8.80 -2.94 -18.79
C ASP A 8 -9.49 -1.58 -18.96
N PHE A 9 -8.69 -0.58 -19.37
CA PHE A 9 -9.17 0.73 -19.77
C PHE A 9 -8.47 1.15 -21.06
N LYS A 10 -9.23 1.26 -22.14
CA LYS A 10 -8.70 1.61 -23.45
C LYS A 10 -9.71 2.46 -24.23
N ASP A 11 -9.23 3.47 -24.94
CA ASP A 11 -10.04 4.32 -25.84
C ASP A 11 -11.30 4.92 -25.17
N LYS A 12 -11.17 5.39 -23.93
CA LYS A 12 -12.27 5.90 -23.09
C LYS A 12 -13.36 4.84 -22.79
N GLN A 13 -13.06 3.56 -22.95
CA GLN A 13 -13.92 2.45 -22.59
C GLN A 13 -13.32 1.68 -21.41
N VAL A 14 -14.11 1.47 -20.36
CA VAL A 14 -13.77 0.61 -19.23
C VAL A 14 -14.30 -0.80 -19.49
N ILE A 15 -13.44 -1.80 -19.41
CA ILE A 15 -13.82 -3.21 -19.51
C ILE A 15 -13.91 -3.79 -18.10
N ILE A 16 -15.11 -4.21 -17.71
CA ILE A 16 -15.38 -4.80 -16.39
C ILE A 16 -15.65 -6.29 -16.55
N ALA A 17 -14.83 -7.10 -15.89
CA ALA A 17 -15.08 -8.53 -15.77
C ALA A 17 -16.12 -8.80 -14.69
N VAL A 18 -17.10 -9.61 -14.99
CA VAL A 18 -18.18 -10.00 -14.08
C VAL A 18 -18.23 -11.53 -13.99
N MET A 19 -18.26 -12.04 -12.77
CA MET A 19 -18.20 -13.49 -12.52
C MET A 19 -19.55 -14.18 -12.65
N ASN A 20 -20.65 -13.46 -12.41
CA ASN A 20 -22.00 -14.02 -12.42
C ASN A 20 -22.85 -13.36 -13.53
N PRO A 21 -23.46 -14.14 -14.43
CA PRO A 21 -24.34 -13.62 -15.50
C PRO A 21 -25.51 -12.78 -15.00
N VAL A 22 -26.12 -13.17 -13.87
CA VAL A 22 -27.24 -12.43 -13.29
C VAL A 22 -26.78 -11.04 -12.85
N TYR A 23 -25.61 -10.97 -12.20
CA TYR A 23 -25.01 -9.71 -11.78
C TYR A 23 -24.58 -8.86 -12.99
N MET A 24 -24.18 -9.49 -14.08
CA MET A 24 -23.83 -8.79 -15.32
C MET A 24 -25.05 -8.08 -15.92
N ASN A 25 -26.23 -8.74 -15.98
CA ASN A 25 -27.46 -8.12 -16.43
C ASN A 25 -27.88 -6.94 -15.55
N TYR A 26 -27.74 -7.09 -14.23
CA TYR A 26 -28.00 -6.00 -13.29
C TYR A 26 -27.08 -4.79 -13.57
N LEU A 27 -25.77 -5.01 -13.68
CA LEU A 27 -24.80 -3.94 -13.98
C LEU A 27 -25.06 -3.30 -15.35
N PHE A 28 -25.54 -4.07 -16.32
CA PHE A 28 -25.88 -3.56 -17.65
C PHE A 28 -27.01 -2.51 -17.59
N MET A 29 -28.00 -2.72 -16.74
CA MET A 29 -29.09 -1.74 -16.52
C MET A 29 -28.57 -0.41 -15.90
N TYR A 30 -27.51 -0.47 -15.12
CA TYR A 30 -26.88 0.70 -14.48
C TYR A 30 -25.72 1.30 -15.27
N LYS A 31 -25.47 0.83 -16.49
CA LYS A 31 -24.32 1.24 -17.32
C LYS A 31 -24.17 2.75 -17.43
N ASN A 32 -25.22 3.46 -17.79
CA ASN A 32 -25.19 4.91 -17.96
C ASN A 32 -24.90 5.62 -16.65
N LYS A 33 -25.54 5.20 -15.56
CA LYS A 33 -25.31 5.75 -14.24
C LYS A 33 -23.85 5.53 -13.78
N ILE A 34 -23.25 4.39 -14.05
CA ILE A 34 -21.83 4.11 -13.76
C ILE A 34 -20.94 5.08 -14.55
N ILE A 35 -21.22 5.34 -15.83
CA ILE A 35 -20.49 6.28 -16.66
C ILE A 35 -20.58 7.70 -16.08
N GLU A 36 -21.77 8.12 -15.72
CA GLU A 36 -22.05 9.44 -15.13
C GLU A 36 -21.31 9.62 -13.80
N GLU A 37 -21.41 8.67 -12.88
CA GLU A 37 -20.75 8.71 -11.58
C GLU A 37 -19.22 8.76 -11.71
N ILE A 38 -18.64 7.94 -12.60
CA ILE A 38 -17.18 7.95 -12.81
C ILE A 38 -16.74 9.30 -13.41
N ASN A 39 -17.45 9.82 -14.41
CA ASN A 39 -17.12 11.11 -15.02
C ASN A 39 -17.32 12.28 -14.04
N SER A 40 -18.34 12.22 -13.21
CA SER A 40 -18.57 13.18 -12.13
C SER A 40 -17.44 13.16 -11.10
N TYR A 41 -17.01 11.96 -10.67
CA TYR A 41 -15.91 11.81 -9.73
C TYR A 41 -14.58 12.33 -10.27
N VAL A 42 -14.31 12.10 -11.56
CA VAL A 42 -13.07 12.57 -12.22
C VAL A 42 -13.14 14.05 -12.61
N GLY A 43 -14.32 14.65 -12.61
CA GLY A 43 -14.54 16.07 -12.96
C GLY A 43 -14.49 16.37 -14.45
N HIS A 44 -14.34 15.36 -15.31
CA HIS A 44 -14.40 15.51 -16.77
C HIS A 44 -14.83 14.20 -17.43
N ARG A 45 -15.17 14.25 -18.73
CA ARG A 45 -15.60 13.06 -19.49
C ARG A 45 -14.41 12.12 -19.75
N ALA A 46 -14.01 11.38 -18.71
CA ALA A 46 -12.92 10.42 -18.76
C ALA A 46 -13.31 9.13 -19.51
N ILE A 47 -14.55 8.67 -19.33
CA ILE A 47 -15.07 7.47 -19.98
C ILE A 47 -16.29 7.78 -20.84
N ALA A 48 -16.36 7.09 -22.00
CA ALA A 48 -17.46 7.19 -22.93
C ALA A 48 -18.36 5.93 -22.89
N ASP A 49 -17.77 4.79 -22.53
CA ASP A 49 -18.47 3.51 -22.54
C ASP A 49 -17.96 2.55 -21.45
N VAL A 50 -18.81 1.62 -21.05
CA VAL A 50 -18.47 0.50 -20.14
C VAL A 50 -18.89 -0.80 -20.81
N ARG A 51 -17.94 -1.72 -20.97
CA ARG A 51 -18.16 -3.05 -21.51
C ARG A 51 -18.05 -4.10 -20.42
N PHE A 52 -19.09 -4.92 -20.27
CA PHE A 52 -19.09 -6.05 -19.34
C PHE A 52 -18.69 -7.34 -20.08
N VAL A 53 -17.78 -8.09 -19.50
CA VAL A 53 -17.34 -9.38 -20.04
C VAL A 53 -17.44 -10.45 -18.96
N LYS A 54 -17.94 -11.64 -19.34
CA LYS A 54 -17.98 -12.78 -18.43
C LYS A 54 -16.56 -13.33 -18.26
N LYS A 55 -16.04 -13.30 -17.04
CA LYS A 55 -14.78 -13.96 -16.69
C LYS A 55 -14.88 -14.61 -15.32
N GLY A 56 -14.10 -15.67 -15.10
CA GLY A 56 -13.96 -16.31 -13.79
C GLY A 56 -13.31 -15.40 -12.74
N LYS A 57 -13.06 -15.92 -11.55
CA LYS A 57 -12.37 -15.19 -10.48
C LYS A 57 -11.03 -14.65 -11.02
N LYS A 58 -10.73 -13.39 -10.67
CA LYS A 58 -9.43 -12.80 -11.00
C LYS A 58 -8.33 -13.69 -10.41
N PRO A 59 -7.40 -14.21 -11.23
CA PRO A 59 -6.29 -14.99 -10.70
C PRO A 59 -5.51 -14.12 -9.72
N VAL A 60 -5.35 -14.58 -8.50
CA VAL A 60 -4.59 -13.86 -7.44
C VAL A 60 -3.20 -13.48 -7.93
N ARG A 61 -2.64 -14.32 -8.80
CA ARG A 61 -1.31 -14.13 -9.41
C ARG A 61 -1.18 -12.83 -10.23
N GLN A 62 -2.22 -12.42 -10.99
CA GLN A 62 -2.15 -11.20 -11.82
C GLN A 62 -2.12 -9.89 -11.01
N VAL A 63 -2.64 -9.87 -9.78
CA VAL A 63 -2.58 -8.68 -8.93
C VAL A 63 -1.16 -8.45 -8.42
N TYR A 64 -0.44 -9.53 -8.11
CA TYR A 64 0.94 -9.44 -7.63
C TYR A 64 1.92 -9.15 -8.76
N GLU A 65 1.72 -9.67 -9.96
CA GLU A 65 2.55 -9.41 -11.13
C GLU A 65 2.44 -7.94 -11.58
N THR A 66 1.24 -7.36 -11.57
CA THR A 66 1.02 -5.95 -11.96
C THR A 66 1.58 -4.95 -10.94
N LEU A 67 1.65 -5.33 -9.64
CA LEU A 67 2.14 -4.45 -8.58
C LEU A 67 3.64 -4.58 -8.31
N GLN A 68 4.28 -5.65 -8.76
CA GLN A 68 5.67 -5.96 -8.41
C GLN A 68 6.67 -5.85 -9.58
N GLY A 69 6.20 -5.54 -10.80
CA GLY A 69 7.02 -5.77 -12.00
C GLY A 69 7.30 -7.26 -12.20
N GLU A 70 7.89 -7.62 -13.30
CA GLU A 70 8.41 -8.97 -13.51
C GLU A 70 9.50 -9.23 -12.45
N ARG A 71 9.15 -9.92 -11.37
CA ARG A 71 10.18 -10.54 -10.53
C ARG A 71 10.75 -11.66 -11.38
N GLU A 72 11.93 -11.44 -11.90
CA GLU A 72 12.78 -12.56 -12.27
C GLU A 72 12.80 -13.51 -11.08
N ASP A 73 12.36 -14.76 -11.28
CA ASP A 73 12.48 -15.81 -10.26
C ASP A 73 13.99 -15.91 -9.97
N VAL A 74 14.41 -15.35 -8.84
CA VAL A 74 15.83 -15.27 -8.45
C VAL A 74 16.47 -16.67 -8.47
N PHE A 75 15.64 -17.72 -8.41
CA PHE A 75 16.06 -19.10 -8.60
C PHE A 75 15.11 -19.82 -9.56
N PRO A 76 15.53 -20.11 -10.81
CA PRO A 76 14.83 -21.00 -11.71
C PRO A 76 14.62 -22.35 -11.01
N LYS A 77 13.46 -22.96 -11.18
CA LYS A 77 13.13 -24.29 -10.60
C LYS A 77 14.19 -25.34 -10.89
N GLU A 78 14.84 -25.25 -12.03
CA GLU A 78 15.92 -26.11 -12.48
C GLU A 78 17.16 -26.04 -11.57
N THR A 79 17.58 -24.84 -11.17
CA THR A 79 18.72 -24.65 -10.26
C THR A 79 18.44 -25.27 -8.89
N ILE A 80 17.22 -25.11 -8.35
CA ILE A 80 16.84 -25.72 -7.07
C ILE A 80 16.78 -27.23 -7.17
N SER A 81 16.34 -27.80 -8.31
CA SER A 81 16.25 -29.25 -8.52
C SER A 81 17.63 -29.92 -8.56
N GLN A 82 18.66 -29.22 -9.04
CA GLN A 82 20.04 -29.71 -9.14
C GLN A 82 20.79 -29.72 -7.79
N VAL A 83 20.29 -28.97 -6.79
CA VAL A 83 20.92 -28.93 -5.45
C VAL A 83 20.80 -30.29 -4.77
N ARG A 84 21.92 -30.89 -4.43
CA ARG A 84 21.99 -32.11 -3.61
C ARG A 84 22.09 -31.75 -2.14
N LEU A 85 21.30 -32.44 -1.32
CA LEU A 85 21.38 -32.35 0.14
C LEU A 85 22.45 -33.33 0.62
N ASP A 86 23.11 -32.99 1.71
CA ASP A 86 24.01 -33.90 2.44
C ASP A 86 23.22 -34.97 3.18
N ASP A 87 23.85 -36.13 3.39
CA ASP A 87 23.19 -37.27 4.01
C ASP A 87 22.74 -37.00 5.45
N ASP A 88 23.47 -36.16 6.19
CA ASP A 88 23.10 -35.74 7.55
C ASP A 88 21.81 -34.94 7.56
N THR A 89 21.64 -34.03 6.61
CA THR A 89 20.38 -33.26 6.46
C THR A 89 19.21 -34.17 6.09
N VAL A 90 19.43 -35.14 5.22
CA VAL A 90 18.42 -36.13 4.82
C VAL A 90 18.03 -37.01 6.02
N ALA A 91 19.00 -37.52 6.78
CA ALA A 91 18.76 -38.34 7.96
C ALA A 91 17.99 -37.56 9.04
N ARG A 92 18.40 -36.32 9.33
CA ARG A 92 17.71 -35.45 10.29
C ARG A 92 16.26 -35.21 9.92
N ILE A 93 15.96 -34.85 8.67
CA ILE A 93 14.59 -34.62 8.20
C ILE A 93 13.73 -35.88 8.35
N ARG A 94 14.25 -37.04 8.04
CA ARG A 94 13.55 -38.32 8.22
C ARG A 94 13.28 -38.62 9.70
N GLN A 95 14.24 -38.37 10.56
CA GLN A 95 14.09 -38.53 12.01
C GLN A 95 13.06 -37.61 12.60
N GLU A 96 13.11 -36.30 12.25
CA GLU A 96 12.14 -35.30 12.71
C GLU A 96 10.69 -35.61 12.31
N THR A 97 10.49 -36.31 11.19
CA THR A 97 9.18 -36.66 10.65
C THR A 97 8.72 -38.09 11.00
N ALA A 98 9.53 -38.87 11.69
CA ALA A 98 9.27 -40.29 11.99
C ALA A 98 8.00 -40.52 12.81
N HIS A 99 7.62 -39.53 13.65
CA HIS A 99 6.44 -39.61 14.51
C HIS A 99 5.11 -39.37 13.78
N LEU A 100 5.15 -38.95 12.52
CA LEU A 100 3.94 -38.62 11.73
C LEU A 100 3.32 -39.91 11.15
N ALA A 101 1.97 -39.89 10.96
CA ALA A 101 1.27 -40.97 10.25
C ALA A 101 1.80 -41.10 8.79
N GLU A 102 1.82 -42.32 8.27
CA GLU A 102 2.55 -42.69 7.03
C GLU A 102 2.18 -41.77 5.83
N GLY A 103 0.90 -41.57 5.53
CA GLY A 103 0.46 -40.73 4.41
C GLY A 103 0.77 -39.25 4.56
N LEU A 104 0.88 -38.74 5.80
CA LEU A 104 1.28 -37.36 6.09
C LEU A 104 2.80 -37.21 6.09
N ARG A 105 3.50 -38.22 6.62
CA ARG A 105 4.97 -38.28 6.72
C ARG A 105 5.62 -38.06 5.36
N GLU A 106 5.18 -38.78 4.34
CA GLU A 106 5.78 -38.69 3.00
C GLU A 106 5.66 -37.25 2.43
N LYS A 107 4.48 -36.65 2.54
CA LYS A 107 4.24 -35.27 2.08
C LYS A 107 5.07 -34.23 2.84
N VAL A 108 5.19 -34.40 4.16
CA VAL A 108 6.00 -33.51 5.00
C VAL A 108 7.48 -33.67 4.71
N VAL A 109 7.97 -34.89 4.51
CA VAL A 109 9.36 -35.17 4.09
C VAL A 109 9.68 -34.48 2.77
N GLN A 110 8.83 -34.64 1.75
CA GLN A 110 9.00 -33.97 0.46
C GLN A 110 9.04 -32.45 0.59
N LEU A 111 8.13 -31.85 1.39
CA LEU A 111 8.12 -30.42 1.66
C LEU A 111 9.41 -29.96 2.35
N ARG A 112 9.88 -30.72 3.36
CA ARG A 112 11.13 -30.41 4.08
C ARG A 112 12.36 -30.51 3.18
N PHE A 113 12.41 -31.51 2.29
CA PHE A 113 13.48 -31.62 1.29
C PHE A 113 13.47 -30.41 0.33
N ALA A 114 12.30 -30.00 -0.15
CA ALA A 114 12.18 -28.82 -1.01
C ALA A 114 12.64 -27.54 -0.29
N GLN A 115 12.27 -27.37 0.98
CA GLN A 115 12.73 -26.26 1.82
C GLN A 115 14.25 -26.28 2.03
N ALA A 116 14.83 -27.46 2.34
CA ALA A 116 16.27 -27.61 2.55
C ALA A 116 17.08 -27.33 1.28
N LYS A 117 16.62 -27.83 0.13
CA LYS A 117 17.23 -27.54 -1.18
C LYS A 117 17.19 -26.04 -1.49
N ARG A 118 16.05 -25.40 -1.27
CA ARG A 118 15.90 -23.96 -1.46
C ARG A 118 16.84 -23.17 -0.54
N LYS A 119 16.91 -23.56 0.74
CA LYS A 119 17.84 -22.95 1.70
C LYS A 119 19.29 -23.04 1.22
N LYS A 120 19.72 -24.23 0.79
CA LYS A 120 21.08 -24.46 0.31
C LYS A 120 21.37 -23.69 -0.99
N ALA A 121 20.40 -23.59 -1.91
CA ALA A 121 20.52 -22.79 -3.12
C ALA A 121 20.75 -21.29 -2.79
N TYR A 122 19.97 -20.73 -1.87
CA TYR A 122 20.17 -19.35 -1.42
C TYR A 122 21.56 -19.14 -0.81
N GLN A 123 22.03 -20.07 0.02
CA GLN A 123 23.37 -20.00 0.64
C GLN A 123 24.49 -20.06 -0.41
N LEU A 124 24.35 -20.91 -1.43
CA LEU A 124 25.34 -21.01 -2.53
C LEU A 124 25.45 -19.72 -3.35
N GLU A 125 24.34 -18.99 -3.50
CA GLU A 125 24.31 -17.68 -4.17
C GLU A 125 24.68 -16.51 -3.23
N GLY A 126 25.15 -16.81 -2.02
CA GLY A 126 25.62 -15.81 -1.07
C GLY A 126 24.52 -15.06 -0.32
N PHE A 127 23.26 -15.49 -0.44
CA PHE A 127 22.18 -14.91 0.37
C PHE A 127 22.37 -15.23 1.85
N VAL A 128 22.03 -14.28 2.71
CA VAL A 128 22.12 -14.39 4.15
C VAL A 128 20.76 -14.24 4.81
N SER A 129 20.60 -14.81 6.00
CA SER A 129 19.38 -14.64 6.77
C SER A 129 19.34 -13.27 7.43
N CYS A 130 18.20 -12.59 7.34
CA CYS A 130 17.98 -11.33 8.05
C CYS A 130 18.11 -11.54 9.57
N PRO A 131 18.94 -10.75 10.27
CA PRO A 131 19.14 -10.91 11.72
C PRO A 131 17.86 -10.64 12.53
N CYS A 132 16.91 -9.86 11.97
CA CYS A 132 15.67 -9.49 12.67
C CYS A 132 14.57 -10.55 12.53
N CYS A 133 14.36 -11.11 11.34
CA CYS A 133 13.21 -11.98 11.04
C CYS A 133 13.56 -13.31 10.37
N GLY A 134 14.83 -13.60 10.13
CA GLY A 134 15.31 -14.84 9.51
C GLY A 134 15.01 -14.99 8.00
N ARG A 135 14.36 -14.01 7.35
CA ARG A 135 14.10 -14.06 5.90
C ARG A 135 15.39 -13.89 5.10
N TRP A 136 15.42 -14.52 3.94
CA TRP A 136 16.55 -14.37 3.03
C TRP A 136 16.64 -12.94 2.48
N MET A 137 17.84 -12.44 2.41
CA MET A 137 18.15 -11.12 1.84
C MET A 137 19.41 -11.22 0.96
N ALA A 138 19.53 -10.30 0.01
CA ALA A 138 20.67 -10.24 -0.89
C ALA A 138 21.99 -9.98 -0.15
N PRO A 139 23.12 -10.43 -0.72
CA PRO A 139 24.44 -10.15 -0.15
C PRO A 139 24.66 -8.65 0.00
N GLY A 140 25.22 -8.24 1.15
CA GLY A 140 25.51 -6.82 1.46
C GLY A 140 24.36 -6.01 2.06
N GLU A 141 23.15 -6.52 2.10
CA GLU A 141 22.04 -5.88 2.81
C GLU A 141 22.17 -6.08 4.34
N ARG A 142 21.85 -5.04 5.12
CA ARG A 142 21.84 -5.10 6.58
C ARG A 142 20.53 -5.64 7.15
N GLN A 143 19.43 -5.43 6.45
CA GLN A 143 18.09 -5.86 6.81
C GLN A 143 17.31 -6.22 5.54
N CYS A 144 16.41 -7.21 5.65
CA CYS A 144 15.53 -7.53 4.53
C CYS A 144 14.52 -6.39 4.26
N LEU A 145 14.00 -6.37 3.05
CA LEU A 145 13.05 -5.36 2.59
C LEU A 145 11.83 -5.23 3.51
N PHE A 146 11.37 -6.35 4.06
CA PHE A 146 10.22 -6.36 4.99
C PHE A 146 10.53 -5.64 6.30
N CYS A 147 11.66 -5.98 6.96
CA CYS A 147 12.05 -5.32 8.23
C CYS A 147 12.35 -3.84 8.02
N ARG A 148 12.95 -3.47 6.88
CA ARG A 148 13.17 -2.07 6.51
C ARG A 148 11.86 -1.32 6.31
N SER A 149 10.89 -1.92 5.63
CA SER A 149 9.56 -1.35 5.45
C SER A 149 8.82 -1.20 6.78
N GLU A 150 8.89 -2.20 7.64
CA GLU A 150 8.25 -2.19 8.96
C GLU A 150 8.86 -1.12 9.88
N ALA A 151 10.19 -0.99 9.89
CA ALA A 151 10.88 0.07 10.62
C ALA A 151 10.46 1.46 10.11
N ARG A 152 10.37 1.64 8.78
CA ARG A 152 9.89 2.90 8.20
C ARG A 152 8.44 3.21 8.58
N GLN A 153 7.56 2.21 8.62
CA GLN A 153 6.17 2.40 9.06
C GLN A 153 6.09 2.73 10.56
N ALA A 154 6.93 2.11 11.38
CA ALA A 154 7.02 2.44 12.80
C ALA A 154 7.46 3.89 13.01
N LEU A 155 8.48 4.34 12.29
CA LEU A 155 8.94 5.73 12.29
C LEU A 155 7.82 6.70 11.89
N LYS A 156 7.07 6.40 10.82
CA LYS A 156 5.95 7.24 10.39
C LYS A 156 4.83 7.32 11.44
N ARG A 157 4.54 6.22 12.14
CA ARG A 157 3.55 6.23 13.25
C ARG A 157 4.00 7.13 14.40
N GLN A 158 5.29 7.08 14.77
CA GLN A 158 5.82 7.96 15.81
C GLN A 158 5.76 9.43 15.38
N ILE A 159 6.21 9.75 14.15
CA ILE A 159 6.14 11.10 13.60
C ILE A 159 4.69 11.61 13.60
N ARG A 160 3.74 10.77 13.21
CA ARG A 160 2.32 11.13 13.21
C ARG A 160 1.83 11.47 14.61
N ALA A 161 2.15 10.66 15.61
CA ALA A 161 1.75 10.94 16.99
C ALA A 161 2.28 12.30 17.48
N TYR A 162 3.53 12.63 17.18
CA TYR A 162 4.07 13.95 17.52
C TYR A 162 3.40 15.10 16.75
N LEU A 163 3.06 14.92 15.48
CA LEU A 163 2.38 15.95 14.68
C LEU A 163 0.90 16.08 15.04
N ASP A 164 0.26 15.05 15.56
CA ASP A 164 -1.11 15.13 16.09
C ASP A 164 -1.14 16.00 17.38
N ASP A 165 -0.09 15.94 18.22
CA ASP A 165 0.03 16.75 19.43
C ASP A 165 0.61 18.16 19.15
N MET A 166 1.62 18.24 18.28
CA MET A 166 2.36 19.46 17.95
C MET A 166 2.46 19.65 16.43
N PRO A 167 1.39 20.10 15.75
CA PRO A 167 1.36 20.21 14.28
C PRO A 167 2.38 21.16 13.67
N TRP A 168 2.90 22.08 14.47
CA TRP A 168 3.92 23.08 14.07
C TRP A 168 5.37 22.55 14.15
N LEU A 169 5.58 21.35 14.72
CA LEU A 169 6.91 20.83 14.96
C LEU A 169 7.69 20.65 13.66
N SER A 170 8.92 21.16 13.61
CA SER A 170 9.80 20.96 12.46
C SER A 170 10.48 19.57 12.51
N TRP A 171 11.01 19.10 11.38
CA TRP A 171 11.66 17.79 11.34
C TRP A 171 12.97 17.77 12.16
N GLU A 172 13.67 18.91 12.24
CA GLU A 172 14.91 19.07 13.02
C GLU A 172 14.61 18.94 14.52
N ALA A 173 13.57 19.62 14.99
CA ALA A 173 13.14 19.52 16.38
C ALA A 173 12.59 18.11 16.69
N LEU A 174 11.84 17.51 15.76
CA LEU A 174 11.31 16.17 15.89
C LEU A 174 12.42 15.12 16.02
N ALA A 175 13.53 15.26 15.29
CA ALA A 175 14.64 14.32 15.35
C ALA A 175 15.21 14.17 16.77
N ALA A 176 15.14 15.23 17.59
CA ALA A 176 15.56 15.19 18.99
C ALA A 176 14.64 14.35 19.90
N TYR A 177 13.38 14.19 19.54
CA TYR A 177 12.38 13.39 20.28
C TYR A 177 12.34 11.93 19.84
N LEU A 178 12.84 11.61 18.64
CA LEU A 178 12.82 10.25 18.13
C LEU A 178 13.89 9.38 18.82
N GLN A 179 13.44 8.29 19.42
CA GLN A 179 14.31 7.34 20.13
C GLN A 179 14.89 6.25 19.21
N VAL A 180 14.75 6.39 17.90
CA VAL A 180 15.15 5.37 16.93
C VAL A 180 16.46 5.78 16.25
N PRO A 181 17.44 4.87 16.08
CA PRO A 181 18.67 5.14 15.34
C PRO A 181 18.37 5.22 13.83
N VAL A 182 17.92 6.38 13.39
CA VAL A 182 17.62 6.69 11.99
C VAL A 182 18.55 7.79 11.49
N THR A 183 18.84 7.76 10.20
CA THR A 183 19.59 8.85 9.58
C THR A 183 18.72 10.10 9.49
N ALA A 184 19.35 11.28 9.53
CA ALA A 184 18.62 12.54 9.41
C ALA A 184 17.79 12.60 8.12
N GLY A 185 18.29 12.07 7.02
CA GLY A 185 17.57 12.01 5.74
C GLY A 185 16.33 11.11 5.77
N ASP A 186 16.38 9.99 6.49
CA ASP A 186 15.20 9.11 6.62
C ASP A 186 14.09 9.77 7.44
N VAL A 187 14.47 10.53 8.49
CA VAL A 187 13.53 11.29 9.33
C VAL A 187 12.87 12.38 8.50
N GLU A 188 13.65 13.18 7.78
CA GLU A 188 13.14 14.26 6.95
C GLU A 188 12.16 13.73 5.88
N GLN A 189 12.55 12.68 5.18
CA GLN A 189 11.67 12.08 4.16
C GLN A 189 10.37 11.56 4.77
N ALA A 190 10.44 10.81 5.87
CA ALA A 190 9.27 10.29 6.56
C ALA A 190 8.38 11.40 7.11
N TYR A 191 8.96 12.45 7.69
CA TYR A 191 8.27 13.63 8.18
C TYR A 191 7.50 14.34 7.05
N ASN A 192 8.18 14.64 5.94
CA ASN A 192 7.55 15.31 4.81
C ASN A 192 6.39 14.51 4.21
N GLU A 193 6.52 13.18 4.20
CA GLU A 193 5.46 12.29 3.72
C GLU A 193 4.25 12.27 4.68
N VAL A 194 4.48 12.11 5.98
CA VAL A 194 3.41 12.10 7.00
C VAL A 194 2.71 13.45 7.06
N ARG A 195 3.47 14.56 7.12
CA ARG A 195 2.93 15.92 7.14
C ARG A 195 2.08 16.21 5.92
N ARG A 196 2.55 15.85 4.72
CA ARG A 196 1.77 16.00 3.48
C ARG A 196 0.46 15.22 3.53
N ASN A 197 0.49 13.99 4.00
CA ASN A 197 -0.72 13.17 4.13
C ASN A 197 -1.71 13.77 5.13
N LEU A 198 -1.22 14.29 6.27
CA LEU A 198 -2.06 14.99 7.24
C LEU A 198 -2.69 16.25 6.62
N ILE A 199 -1.91 17.07 5.92
CA ILE A 199 -2.43 18.25 5.22
C ILE A 199 -3.55 17.86 4.25
N TYR A 200 -3.38 16.81 3.44
CA TYR A 200 -4.43 16.34 2.53
C TYR A 200 -5.68 15.88 3.28
N THR A 201 -5.50 15.15 4.39
CA THR A 201 -6.64 14.72 5.22
C THR A 201 -7.45 15.91 5.75
N TYR A 202 -6.79 16.97 6.22
CA TYR A 202 -7.48 18.17 6.71
C TYR A 202 -8.07 19.01 5.56
N ILE A 203 -7.40 19.11 4.41
CA ILE A 203 -7.98 19.75 3.20
C ILE A 203 -9.23 19.00 2.76
N GLU A 204 -9.23 17.66 2.82
CA GLU A 204 -10.41 16.85 2.48
C GLU A 204 -11.58 17.15 3.43
N LYS A 205 -11.33 17.30 4.73
CA LYS A 205 -12.35 17.72 5.69
C LYS A 205 -12.96 19.08 5.32
N VAL A 206 -12.12 20.07 5.04
CA VAL A 206 -12.56 21.43 4.63
C VAL A 206 -13.36 21.39 3.33
N TYR A 207 -12.89 20.59 2.35
CA TYR A 207 -13.55 20.49 1.06
C TYR A 207 -14.96 19.90 1.14
N TYR A 208 -15.15 18.89 1.99
CA TYR A 208 -16.44 18.22 2.20
C TYR A 208 -17.26 18.81 3.35
N GLU A 209 -16.83 19.92 3.94
CA GLU A 209 -17.55 20.69 4.96
C GLU A 209 -17.88 19.91 6.25
N TYR A 210 -17.01 18.97 6.65
CA TYR A 210 -17.08 18.29 7.95
C TYR A 210 -15.90 18.63 8.88
N ASP A 211 -15.23 19.74 8.56
CA ASP A 211 -14.17 20.34 9.36
C ASP A 211 -14.74 21.02 10.63
N THR A 212 -13.89 21.09 11.64
CA THR A 212 -14.14 21.86 12.86
C THR A 212 -13.15 23.03 12.93
N ALA A 213 -13.44 24.06 13.75
CA ALA A 213 -12.50 25.16 13.98
C ALA A 213 -11.12 24.67 14.47
N ALA A 214 -11.07 23.55 15.20
CA ALA A 214 -9.82 22.93 15.62
C ALA A 214 -9.08 22.27 14.45
N ASP A 215 -9.79 21.65 13.51
CA ASP A 215 -9.22 21.09 12.28
C ASP A 215 -8.61 22.18 11.39
N ASP A 216 -9.30 23.30 11.24
CA ASP A 216 -8.85 24.47 10.46
C ASP A 216 -7.56 25.06 11.03
N PHE A 217 -7.52 25.16 12.35
CA PHE A 217 -6.34 25.63 13.05
C PHE A 217 -5.16 24.67 12.92
N THR A 218 -5.42 23.38 13.03
CA THR A 218 -4.42 22.32 12.82
C THR A 218 -3.88 22.34 11.40
N LEU A 219 -4.73 22.50 10.40
CA LEU A 219 -4.33 22.67 9.00
C LEU A 219 -3.39 23.87 8.82
N ALA A 220 -3.76 25.02 9.42
CA ALA A 220 -2.94 26.22 9.37
C ALA A 220 -1.55 26.02 10.01
N MET A 221 -1.47 25.36 11.16
CA MET A 221 -0.22 25.01 11.81
C MET A 221 0.64 24.04 10.96
N LEU A 222 0.03 23.01 10.42
CA LEU A 222 0.71 22.07 9.53
C LEU A 222 1.28 22.75 8.29
N ILE A 223 0.60 23.72 7.71
CA ILE A 223 1.05 24.44 6.50
C ILE A 223 2.15 25.45 6.85
N THR A 224 1.96 26.24 7.91
CA THR A 224 2.86 27.36 8.23
C THR A 224 4.06 26.96 9.08
N ARG A 225 3.97 25.83 9.81
CA ARG A 225 4.94 25.42 10.86
C ARG A 225 5.08 26.46 11.96
N ARG A 226 4.02 27.24 12.25
CA ARG A 226 4.01 28.26 13.29
C ARG A 226 3.25 27.77 14.52
N VAL A 227 3.71 28.22 15.68
CA VAL A 227 3.01 27.95 16.94
C VAL A 227 1.64 28.64 16.96
N PRO A 228 0.69 28.15 17.76
CA PRO A 228 -0.67 28.66 17.78
C PRO A 228 -0.81 30.18 17.91
N GLY A 229 0.03 30.81 18.75
CA GLY A 229 -0.02 32.26 18.98
C GLY A 229 0.41 33.14 17.80
N ASP A 230 1.14 32.58 16.84
CA ASP A 230 1.70 33.30 15.70
C ASP A 230 0.83 33.25 14.43
N ILE A 231 -0.33 32.59 14.49
CA ILE A 231 -1.23 32.44 13.34
C ILE A 231 -2.43 33.40 13.47
N PRO A 232 -2.51 34.44 12.63
CA PRO A 232 -3.65 35.36 12.66
C PRO A 232 -4.95 34.66 12.27
N PRO A 233 -6.09 34.92 12.93
CA PRO A 233 -7.40 34.35 12.58
C PRO A 233 -7.78 34.57 11.12
N LYS A 234 -7.52 35.74 10.59
CA LYS A 234 -7.78 36.08 9.18
C LYS A 234 -7.02 35.19 8.19
N PHE A 235 -5.83 34.69 8.59
CA PHE A 235 -5.08 33.72 7.75
C PHE A 235 -5.82 32.40 7.67
N ILE A 236 -6.37 31.93 8.79
CA ILE A 236 -7.13 30.66 8.86
C ILE A 236 -8.39 30.76 7.99
N GLU A 237 -9.14 31.83 8.12
CA GLU A 237 -10.34 32.09 7.31
C GLU A 237 -10.03 32.07 5.80
N ASN A 238 -8.97 32.75 5.37
CA ASN A 238 -8.54 32.75 3.98
C ASN A 238 -8.07 31.38 3.49
N LEU A 239 -7.39 30.62 4.35
CA LEU A 239 -6.92 29.28 4.03
C LEU A 239 -8.09 28.31 3.82
N VAL A 240 -9.06 28.32 4.73
CA VAL A 240 -10.27 27.50 4.66
C VAL A 240 -11.09 27.89 3.42
N ALA A 241 -11.33 29.18 3.19
CA ALA A 241 -12.05 29.67 2.01
C ALA A 241 -11.40 29.24 0.67
N LYS A 242 -10.07 29.07 0.66
CA LYS A 242 -9.34 28.61 -0.53
C LYS A 242 -9.64 27.15 -0.88
N TYR A 243 -9.82 26.28 0.11
CA TYR A 243 -10.01 24.85 -0.08
C TYR A 243 -11.47 24.41 -0.01
N ARG A 244 -12.37 25.25 0.52
CA ARG A 244 -13.80 24.96 0.57
C ARG A 244 -14.38 24.88 -0.85
N LYS A 245 -15.27 23.93 -1.07
CA LYS A 245 -15.94 23.75 -2.35
C LYS A 245 -16.64 25.04 -2.73
N LYS A 246 -16.36 25.59 -3.91
CA LYS A 246 -17.12 26.73 -4.45
C LYS A 246 -18.45 26.20 -4.94
N ASP A 247 -19.53 26.56 -4.30
CA ASP A 247 -20.85 26.32 -4.85
C ASP A 247 -20.98 27.08 -6.16
N ASN A 248 -20.94 26.37 -7.27
CA ASN A 248 -21.37 26.91 -8.56
C ASN A 248 -22.92 26.99 -8.55
N HIS A 249 -23.48 27.88 -7.73
CA HIS A 249 -24.84 28.32 -7.94
C HIS A 249 -24.89 29.06 -9.28
N VAL A 250 -25.13 28.34 -10.34
CA VAL A 250 -25.78 28.89 -11.53
C VAL A 250 -27.18 29.26 -11.03
N SER A 251 -27.40 30.53 -10.73
CA SER A 251 -28.74 31.07 -10.53
C SER A 251 -29.56 30.72 -11.78
N PRO A 252 -30.72 30.05 -11.66
CA PRO A 252 -31.59 29.92 -12.81
C PRO A 252 -31.94 31.33 -13.24
N SER A 253 -31.57 31.73 -14.44
CA SER A 253 -32.10 32.91 -15.11
C SER A 253 -33.61 32.73 -15.16
N GLU A 254 -34.33 33.50 -14.35
CA GLU A 254 -35.77 33.61 -14.46
C GLU A 254 -36.15 34.10 -15.87
N PRO A 255 -37.26 33.58 -16.41
CA PRO A 255 -37.71 33.82 -17.78
C PRO A 255 -38.17 35.28 -18.01
#